data_7ae09d98f261edea637581921994ec0b
#
_entry.id   7ae09d98f261edea637581921994ec0b
#
_cell.length_a   1.000
_cell.length_b   1.000
_cell.length_c   1.000
_cell.angle_alpha   90.00
_cell.angle_beta   90.00
_cell.angle_gamma   90.00
#
_symmetry.space_group_name_H-M   'P 1'
#
loop_
_entity.id
_entity.type
_entity.pdbx_description
1 polymer ?
#
loop_
_entity_poly.entity_id
_entity_poly.type
_entity_poly.pdbx_seq_one_letter_code
_entity_poly.pdbx_strand_id
1 'polypeptide(L)'
;MKIAHELDAGDWCKQASCEVGSKNTEQLTDALAHLGADALSEALSELKEGSLEWHAQDEREVTFAPKVTKQEMKLAPEDAAQVNALRVQASSDTAPARVSVGGRSLRVLSAQLAPSDSSVTQGSVVVQDHRLFLGCSEGILELLEVRPDGKRSMDAKSFAAGLQKSQ
;
A
#
# COMPACT_ATOMS: atom_id res chain seq x y z
N MET A 1 17.37 9.68 -16.83
CA MET A 1 18.52 8.82 -16.45
C MET A 1 19.13 8.24 -17.72
N LYS A 2 20.48 8.17 -17.81
CA LYS A 2 21.19 7.51 -18.91
C LYS A 2 21.06 5.99 -18.81
N ILE A 3 21.09 5.32 -19.95
CA ILE A 3 21.16 3.85 -19.99
C ILE A 3 22.60 3.44 -19.66
N ALA A 4 22.77 2.52 -18.70
CA ALA A 4 24.03 1.94 -18.28
C ALA A 4 23.99 0.41 -18.48
N HIS A 5 25.13 -0.27 -18.24
CA HIS A 5 25.21 -1.73 -18.36
C HIS A 5 24.40 -2.42 -17.25
N GLU A 6 24.45 -1.87 -16.03
CA GLU A 6 23.69 -2.37 -14.91
C GLU A 6 22.32 -1.67 -14.84
N LEU A 7 21.31 -2.39 -14.30
CA LEU A 7 19.96 -1.88 -14.19
C LEU A 7 19.93 -0.70 -13.21
N ASP A 8 19.30 0.39 -13.65
CA ASP A 8 19.08 1.62 -12.88
C ASP A 8 20.35 2.31 -12.33
N ALA A 9 21.53 2.01 -12.90
CA ALA A 9 22.84 2.53 -12.45
C ALA A 9 23.35 3.76 -13.24
N GLY A 10 22.59 4.25 -14.22
CA GLY A 10 23.02 5.39 -15.05
C GLY A 10 22.91 6.72 -14.34
N ASP A 11 23.68 7.73 -14.86
CA ASP A 11 23.56 9.11 -14.38
C ASP A 11 22.13 9.61 -14.51
N TRP A 12 21.70 10.39 -13.55
CA TRP A 12 20.39 11.05 -13.55
C TRP A 12 20.53 12.55 -13.83
N CYS A 13 19.46 13.19 -14.29
CA CYS A 13 19.47 14.62 -14.61
C CYS A 13 18.40 15.42 -13.89
N LYS A 14 17.27 14.78 -13.58
CA LYS A 14 16.17 15.42 -12.84
C LYS A 14 15.66 14.48 -11.78
N GLN A 15 15.28 15.03 -10.63
CA GLN A 15 14.67 14.31 -9.52
C GLN A 15 13.53 15.16 -8.96
N ALA A 16 12.42 14.48 -8.69
CA ALA A 16 11.28 15.07 -7.99
C ALA A 16 10.83 14.12 -6.88
N SER A 17 10.25 14.67 -5.84
CA SER A 17 9.75 13.89 -4.70
C SER A 17 8.36 14.34 -4.29
N CYS A 18 7.59 13.44 -3.69
CA CYS A 18 6.34 13.77 -3.04
C CYS A 18 6.18 13.00 -1.74
N GLU A 19 5.44 13.56 -0.81
CA GLU A 19 5.06 12.86 0.41
C GLU A 19 4.12 11.69 0.10
N VAL A 20 4.42 10.50 0.64
CA VAL A 20 3.53 9.34 0.56
C VAL A 20 2.23 9.63 1.31
N GLY A 21 2.34 10.09 2.56
CA GLY A 21 1.18 10.42 3.40
C GLY A 21 0.21 9.24 3.49
N SER A 22 -1.07 9.51 3.25
CA SER A 22 -2.14 8.51 3.24
C SER A 22 -2.45 7.93 1.85
N LYS A 23 -1.65 8.25 0.82
CA LYS A 23 -1.87 7.78 -0.55
C LYS A 23 -1.73 6.26 -0.63
N ASN A 24 -2.69 5.60 -1.27
CA ASN A 24 -2.54 4.20 -1.65
C ASN A 24 -1.63 4.05 -2.88
N THR A 25 -1.35 2.81 -3.28
CA THR A 25 -0.47 2.51 -4.41
C THR A 25 -0.91 3.19 -5.71
N GLU A 26 -2.21 3.21 -6.01
CA GLU A 26 -2.76 3.83 -7.22
C GLU A 26 -2.57 5.35 -7.20
N GLN A 27 -2.95 6.00 -6.09
CA GLN A 27 -2.81 7.45 -5.91
C GLN A 27 -1.35 7.89 -5.94
N LEU A 28 -0.45 7.11 -5.34
CA LEU A 28 0.98 7.41 -5.36
C LEU A 28 1.57 7.24 -6.77
N THR A 29 1.15 6.19 -7.49
CA THR A 29 1.57 5.96 -8.87
C THR A 29 1.14 7.11 -9.77
N ASP A 30 -0.10 7.57 -9.65
CA ASP A 30 -0.63 8.71 -10.41
C ASP A 30 0.15 10.01 -10.10
N ALA A 31 0.37 10.30 -8.81
CA ALA A 31 1.14 11.48 -8.40
C ALA A 31 2.58 11.45 -8.94
N LEU A 32 3.25 10.30 -8.87
CA LEU A 32 4.61 10.13 -9.40
C LEU A 32 4.65 10.20 -10.93
N ALA A 33 3.61 9.72 -11.63
CA ALA A 33 3.53 9.82 -13.09
C ALA A 33 3.46 11.28 -13.55
N HIS A 34 2.69 12.13 -12.87
CA HIS A 34 2.62 13.56 -13.16
C HIS A 34 3.96 14.25 -12.91
N LEU A 35 4.57 14.03 -11.74
CA LEU A 35 5.89 14.56 -11.43
C LEU A 35 6.96 14.11 -12.42
N GLY A 36 6.91 12.85 -12.84
CA GLY A 36 7.82 12.31 -13.84
C GLY A 36 7.65 12.96 -15.23
N ALA A 37 6.40 13.24 -15.62
CA ALA A 37 6.12 13.94 -16.88
C ALA A 37 6.66 15.38 -16.88
N ASP A 38 6.50 16.11 -15.78
CA ASP A 38 7.02 17.46 -15.62
C ASP A 38 8.56 17.46 -15.66
N ALA A 39 9.20 16.59 -14.88
CA ALA A 39 10.65 16.44 -14.85
C ALA A 39 11.22 16.03 -16.23
N LEU A 40 10.52 15.18 -16.98
CA LEU A 40 10.91 14.80 -18.33
C LEU A 40 10.81 16.00 -19.29
N SER A 41 9.75 16.80 -19.21
CA SER A 41 9.54 17.98 -20.05
C SER A 41 10.64 19.02 -19.84
N GLU A 42 11.01 19.25 -18.57
CA GLU A 42 12.14 20.13 -18.22
C GLU A 42 13.46 19.59 -18.77
N ALA A 43 13.75 18.30 -18.55
CA ALA A 43 14.98 17.68 -19.02
C ALA A 43 15.14 17.75 -20.55
N LEU A 44 14.05 17.57 -21.30
CA LEU A 44 14.06 17.67 -22.76
C LEU A 44 14.30 19.11 -23.24
N SER A 45 13.77 20.11 -22.56
CA SER A 45 14.01 21.53 -22.85
C SER A 45 15.48 21.87 -22.62
N GLU A 46 16.04 21.52 -21.47
CA GLU A 46 17.45 21.76 -21.15
C GLU A 46 18.40 20.97 -22.07
N LEU A 47 18.04 19.75 -22.48
CA LEU A 47 18.81 19.00 -23.45
C LEU A 47 18.88 19.71 -24.79
N LYS A 48 17.78 20.29 -25.26
CA LYS A 48 17.69 21.05 -26.49
C LYS A 48 18.54 22.33 -26.42
N GLU A 49 18.59 22.96 -25.26
CA GLU A 49 19.37 24.20 -25.01
C GLU A 49 20.85 23.90 -24.74
N GLY A 50 21.23 22.65 -24.52
CA GLY A 50 22.58 22.23 -24.15
C GLY A 50 22.98 22.58 -22.72
N SER A 51 21.99 22.82 -21.85
CA SER A 51 22.16 23.17 -20.43
C SER A 51 21.92 22.02 -19.46
N LEU A 52 21.55 20.84 -19.97
CA LEU A 52 21.24 19.68 -19.13
C LEU A 52 22.48 19.18 -18.39
N GLU A 53 22.39 19.16 -17.07
CA GLU A 53 23.44 18.61 -16.21
C GLU A 53 23.15 17.15 -15.82
N TRP A 54 24.20 16.33 -15.75
CA TRP A 54 24.14 14.92 -15.38
C TRP A 54 24.87 14.69 -14.06
N HIS A 55 24.25 13.92 -13.18
CA HIS A 55 24.76 13.57 -11.85
C HIS A 55 25.00 12.08 -11.78
N ALA A 56 26.21 11.67 -11.38
CA ALA A 56 26.51 10.26 -11.11
C ALA A 56 25.80 9.78 -9.83
N GLN A 57 25.40 8.51 -9.81
CA GLN A 57 24.85 7.91 -8.60
C GLN A 57 26.01 7.54 -7.65
N ASP A 58 25.78 7.63 -6.34
CA ASP A 58 26.72 7.18 -5.33
C ASP A 58 26.50 5.67 -5.08
N GLU A 59 27.47 4.84 -5.46
CA GLU A 59 27.40 3.40 -5.29
C GLU A 59 27.24 2.96 -3.82
N ARG A 60 27.61 3.82 -2.84
CA ARG A 60 27.44 3.55 -1.41
C ARG A 60 26.00 3.69 -0.92
N GLU A 61 25.16 4.36 -1.70
CA GLU A 61 23.75 4.61 -1.39
C GLU A 61 22.80 3.68 -2.16
N VAL A 62 23.33 2.67 -2.84
CA VAL A 62 22.52 1.70 -3.60
C VAL A 62 21.59 0.95 -2.66
N THR A 63 20.31 0.95 -3.01
CA THR A 63 19.26 0.17 -2.35
C THR A 63 18.56 -0.76 -3.34
N PHE A 64 18.04 -1.88 -2.84
CA PHE A 64 17.31 -2.82 -3.66
C PHE A 64 15.83 -2.84 -3.26
N ALA A 65 14.95 -2.77 -4.25
CA ALA A 65 13.50 -2.89 -4.07
C ALA A 65 13.01 -4.23 -4.66
N PRO A 66 13.10 -5.34 -3.91
CA PRO A 66 12.64 -6.63 -4.38
C PRO A 66 11.14 -6.62 -4.62
N LYS A 67 10.67 -7.53 -5.47
CA LYS A 67 9.24 -7.67 -5.75
C LYS A 67 8.48 -8.06 -4.49
N VAL A 68 7.48 -7.27 -4.12
CA VAL A 68 6.58 -7.57 -2.99
C VAL A 68 5.82 -8.86 -3.24
N THR A 69 5.85 -9.77 -2.27
CA THR A 69 5.19 -11.07 -2.35
C THR A 69 3.78 -11.03 -1.75
N LYS A 70 2.92 -11.95 -2.17
CA LYS A 70 1.58 -12.09 -1.57
C LYS A 70 1.62 -12.46 -0.09
N GLN A 71 2.69 -13.12 0.37
CA GLN A 71 2.86 -13.49 1.76
C GLN A 71 3.14 -12.26 2.64
N GLU A 72 3.98 -11.34 2.17
CA GLU A 72 4.28 -10.09 2.88
C GLU A 72 3.03 -9.20 3.02
N MET A 73 2.09 -9.29 2.07
CA MET A 73 0.87 -8.51 2.06
C MET A 73 -0.28 -9.15 2.85
N LYS A 74 -0.07 -10.32 3.45
CA LYS A 74 -1.04 -10.92 4.35
C LYS A 74 -1.10 -10.14 5.65
N LEU A 75 -2.30 -9.74 6.07
CA LEU A 75 -2.49 -9.11 7.38
C LEU A 75 -2.21 -10.13 8.47
N ALA A 76 -1.27 -9.83 9.34
CA ALA A 76 -0.77 -10.70 10.39
C ALA A 76 -1.14 -10.12 11.76
N PRO A 77 -1.95 -10.82 12.57
CA PRO A 77 -2.29 -10.36 13.92
C PRO A 77 -1.08 -10.26 14.85
N GLU A 78 0.00 -10.95 14.51
CA GLU A 78 1.28 -10.92 15.24
C GLU A 78 2.01 -9.58 15.10
N ASP A 79 1.69 -8.82 14.05
CA ASP A 79 2.24 -7.50 13.80
C ASP A 79 1.34 -6.42 14.43
N ALA A 80 1.89 -5.21 14.63
CA ALA A 80 1.12 -4.06 15.07
C ALA A 80 0.04 -3.65 14.05
N ALA A 81 -1.05 -3.08 14.51
CA ALA A 81 -2.12 -2.55 13.66
C ALA A 81 -1.60 -1.52 12.65
N GLN A 82 -0.63 -0.70 13.05
CA GLN A 82 0.03 0.26 12.16
C GLN A 82 0.72 -0.42 10.97
N VAL A 83 1.43 -1.53 11.20
CA VAL A 83 2.10 -2.29 10.13
C VAL A 83 1.07 -2.89 9.17
N ASN A 84 -0.02 -3.43 9.71
CA ASN A 84 -1.11 -3.96 8.89
C ASN A 84 -1.84 -2.86 8.10
N ALA A 85 -2.00 -1.65 8.67
CA ALA A 85 -2.54 -0.50 7.95
C ALA A 85 -1.66 -0.10 6.76
N LEU A 86 -0.33 -0.09 6.93
CA LEU A 86 0.63 0.17 5.85
C LEU A 86 0.57 -0.90 4.76
N ARG A 87 0.36 -2.19 5.10
CA ARG A 87 0.12 -3.24 4.10
C ARG A 87 -1.15 -2.97 3.28
N VAL A 88 -2.22 -2.52 3.92
CA VAL A 88 -3.45 -2.15 3.19
C VAL A 88 -3.19 -0.96 2.27
N GLN A 89 -2.48 0.05 2.75
CA GLN A 89 -2.10 1.24 1.96
C GLN A 89 -1.24 0.86 0.74
N ALA A 90 -0.28 -0.06 0.91
CA ALA A 90 0.60 -0.56 -0.14
C ALA A 90 -0.04 -1.65 -1.04
N SER A 91 -1.30 -2.02 -0.79
CA SER A 91 -2.01 -3.06 -1.55
C SER A 91 -2.14 -2.71 -3.02
N SER A 92 -1.88 -3.70 -3.89
CA SER A 92 -2.03 -3.60 -5.33
C SER A 92 -2.80 -4.81 -5.89
N ASP A 93 -3.13 -4.81 -7.17
CA ASP A 93 -3.79 -5.96 -7.80
C ASP A 93 -2.89 -7.19 -7.89
N THR A 94 -1.58 -7.00 -8.03
CA THR A 94 -0.59 -8.08 -8.10
C THR A 94 -0.23 -8.64 -6.72
N ALA A 95 -0.26 -7.80 -5.68
CA ALA A 95 0.05 -8.15 -4.30
C ALA A 95 -1.01 -7.54 -3.36
N PRO A 96 -2.22 -8.12 -3.28
CA PRO A 96 -3.31 -7.58 -2.48
C PRO A 96 -3.13 -7.87 -0.98
N ALA A 97 -3.44 -6.89 -0.14
CA ALA A 97 -3.58 -7.09 1.29
C ALA A 97 -4.78 -8.00 1.58
N ARG A 98 -4.57 -9.07 2.37
CA ARG A 98 -5.58 -10.11 2.60
C ARG A 98 -5.67 -10.51 4.06
N VAL A 99 -6.88 -10.87 4.47
CA VAL A 99 -7.18 -11.44 5.79
C VAL A 99 -8.16 -12.59 5.65
N SER A 100 -8.12 -13.55 6.58
CA SER A 100 -9.12 -14.62 6.66
C SER A 100 -10.16 -14.30 7.73
N VAL A 101 -11.44 -14.37 7.38
CA VAL A 101 -12.57 -14.11 8.27
C VAL A 101 -13.57 -15.25 8.15
N GLY A 102 -13.79 -16.01 9.22
CA GLY A 102 -14.70 -17.16 9.20
C GLY A 102 -14.36 -18.18 8.11
N GLY A 103 -13.07 -18.44 7.88
CA GLY A 103 -12.58 -19.34 6.83
C GLY A 103 -12.66 -18.80 5.40
N ARG A 104 -13.13 -17.57 5.21
CA ARG A 104 -13.20 -16.90 3.90
C ARG A 104 -12.05 -15.92 3.73
N SER A 105 -11.35 -15.96 2.60
CA SER A 105 -10.31 -15.00 2.27
C SER A 105 -10.95 -13.72 1.74
N LEU A 106 -10.51 -12.59 2.30
CA LEU A 106 -10.93 -11.24 1.90
C LEU A 106 -9.72 -10.45 1.47
N ARG A 107 -9.83 -9.73 0.36
CA ARG A 107 -8.95 -8.61 0.07
C ARG A 107 -9.42 -7.39 0.86
N VAL A 108 -8.52 -6.73 1.56
CA VAL A 108 -8.79 -5.46 2.26
C VAL A 108 -8.36 -4.32 1.36
N LEU A 109 -9.29 -3.42 1.06
CA LEU A 109 -9.06 -2.29 0.16
C LEU A 109 -8.84 -0.99 0.94
N SER A 110 -9.46 -0.88 2.11
CA SER A 110 -9.30 0.27 2.99
C SER A 110 -9.41 -0.15 4.45
N ALA A 111 -8.57 0.41 5.29
CA ALA A 111 -8.53 0.18 6.73
C ALA A 111 -8.01 1.42 7.45
N GLN A 112 -8.28 1.50 8.75
CA GLN A 112 -7.75 2.54 9.64
C GLN A 112 -7.45 1.97 11.02
N LEU A 113 -6.65 2.67 11.80
CA LEU A 113 -6.48 2.35 13.22
C LEU A 113 -7.80 2.60 13.95
N ALA A 114 -8.21 1.64 14.79
CA ALA A 114 -9.38 1.81 15.61
C ALA A 114 -9.10 2.79 16.76
N PRO A 115 -10.13 3.48 17.30
CA PRO A 115 -10.00 4.30 18.50
C PRO A 115 -9.45 3.48 19.69
N SER A 116 -8.77 4.16 20.62
CA SER A 116 -8.08 3.53 21.75
C SER A 116 -9.03 2.84 22.77
N ASP A 117 -10.32 3.13 22.73
CA ASP A 117 -11.37 2.52 23.56
C ASP A 117 -11.88 1.19 23.02
N SER A 118 -11.47 0.80 21.82
CA SER A 118 -11.81 -0.48 21.23
C SER A 118 -11.08 -1.62 21.95
N SER A 119 -11.77 -2.75 22.16
CA SER A 119 -11.19 -3.93 22.79
C SER A 119 -11.45 -5.17 21.91
N VAL A 120 -10.39 -5.70 21.31
CA VAL A 120 -10.44 -6.89 20.47
C VAL A 120 -9.24 -7.77 20.79
N THR A 121 -9.48 -9.05 21.05
CA THR A 121 -8.40 -10.00 21.34
C THR A 121 -7.51 -10.17 20.12
N GLN A 122 -6.20 -10.19 20.33
CA GLN A 122 -5.22 -10.47 19.28
C GLN A 122 -5.55 -11.78 18.53
N GLY A 123 -5.41 -11.77 17.24
CA GLY A 123 -5.71 -12.90 16.36
C GLY A 123 -7.18 -13.06 16.01
N SER A 124 -8.07 -12.30 16.65
CA SER A 124 -9.49 -12.34 16.38
C SER A 124 -9.89 -11.31 15.33
N VAL A 125 -10.79 -11.74 14.43
CA VAL A 125 -11.56 -10.81 13.60
C VAL A 125 -12.98 -10.81 14.14
N VAL A 126 -13.42 -9.66 14.64
CA VAL A 126 -14.73 -9.53 15.27
C VAL A 126 -15.61 -8.51 14.56
N VAL A 127 -16.92 -8.74 14.64
CA VAL A 127 -17.95 -7.77 14.25
C VAL A 127 -18.47 -7.13 15.51
N GLN A 128 -18.29 -5.84 15.66
CA GLN A 128 -18.81 -5.04 16.77
C GLN A 128 -19.49 -3.80 16.19
N ASP A 129 -20.75 -3.55 16.58
CA ASP A 129 -21.55 -2.42 16.09
C ASP A 129 -21.58 -2.32 14.54
N HIS A 130 -21.74 -3.46 13.88
CA HIS A 130 -21.67 -3.58 12.42
C HIS A 130 -20.33 -3.19 11.78
N ARG A 131 -19.28 -3.01 12.56
CA ARG A 131 -17.92 -2.71 12.10
C ARG A 131 -17.07 -3.98 12.18
N LEU A 132 -16.06 -4.08 11.36
CA LEU A 132 -15.17 -5.24 11.27
C LEU A 132 -13.78 -4.87 11.79
N PHE A 133 -13.30 -5.57 12.80
CA PHE A 133 -12.04 -5.29 13.47
C PHE A 133 -11.11 -6.50 13.46
N LEU A 134 -9.82 -6.26 13.27
CA LEU A 134 -8.74 -7.22 13.46
C LEU A 134 -7.93 -6.83 14.69
N GLY A 135 -7.89 -7.70 15.71
CA GLY A 135 -7.01 -7.55 16.86
C GLY A 135 -5.57 -7.88 16.49
N CYS A 136 -4.65 -6.93 16.73
CA CYS A 136 -3.23 -7.05 16.43
C CYS A 136 -2.39 -7.17 17.71
N SER A 137 -1.08 -7.40 17.59
CA SER A 137 -0.17 -7.45 18.74
C SER A 137 -0.14 -6.13 19.50
N GLU A 138 -0.24 -5.03 18.78
CA GLU A 138 -0.36 -3.69 19.30
C GLU A 138 -1.44 -2.95 18.50
N GLY A 139 -2.49 -2.50 19.19
CA GLY A 139 -3.62 -1.80 18.61
C GLY A 139 -4.60 -2.69 17.86
N ILE A 140 -5.57 -2.07 17.23
CA ILE A 140 -6.67 -2.72 16.52
C ILE A 140 -6.82 -2.06 15.15
N LEU A 141 -6.97 -2.87 14.12
CA LEU A 141 -7.23 -2.40 12.77
C LEU A 141 -8.73 -2.51 12.45
N GLU A 142 -9.37 -1.42 12.09
CA GLU A 142 -10.70 -1.42 11.54
C GLU A 142 -10.64 -1.58 10.02
N LEU A 143 -11.35 -2.56 9.50
CA LEU A 143 -11.49 -2.78 8.07
C LEU A 143 -12.69 -1.97 7.57
N LEU A 144 -12.49 -1.13 6.56
CA LEU A 144 -13.52 -0.21 6.05
C LEU A 144 -14.14 -0.72 4.75
N GLU A 145 -13.33 -1.18 3.82
CA GLU A 145 -13.76 -1.72 2.53
C GLU A 145 -13.06 -3.06 2.27
N VAL A 146 -13.84 -4.05 1.86
CA VAL A 146 -13.36 -5.40 1.61
C VAL A 146 -13.91 -5.96 0.30
N ARG A 147 -13.17 -6.92 -0.27
CA ARG A 147 -13.62 -7.66 -1.45
C ARG A 147 -13.46 -9.16 -1.21
N PRO A 148 -14.54 -9.90 -0.95
CA PRO A 148 -14.52 -11.36 -0.90
C PRO A 148 -14.14 -11.94 -2.26
N ASP A 149 -13.50 -13.11 -2.27
CA ASP A 149 -13.13 -13.77 -3.52
C ASP A 149 -14.36 -14.04 -4.39
N GLY A 150 -14.25 -13.69 -5.68
CA GLY A 150 -15.34 -13.85 -6.65
C GLY A 150 -16.49 -12.84 -6.53
N LYS A 151 -16.36 -11.82 -5.66
CA LYS A 151 -17.38 -10.78 -5.49
C LYS A 151 -16.84 -9.38 -5.79
N ARG A 152 -17.75 -8.42 -5.87
CA ARG A 152 -17.41 -6.98 -5.95
C ARG A 152 -16.95 -6.48 -4.58
N SER A 153 -16.24 -5.36 -4.57
CA SER A 153 -15.94 -4.62 -3.34
C SER A 153 -17.23 -4.18 -2.64
N MET A 154 -17.18 -4.14 -1.33
CA MET A 154 -18.27 -3.69 -0.49
C MET A 154 -17.75 -3.07 0.80
N ASP A 155 -18.55 -2.21 1.38
CA ASP A 155 -18.35 -1.71 2.73
C ASP A 155 -18.27 -2.88 3.73
N ALA A 156 -17.32 -2.81 4.67
CA ALA A 156 -17.12 -3.85 5.66
C ALA A 156 -18.35 -4.06 6.57
N LYS A 157 -19.16 -3.01 6.79
CA LYS A 157 -20.45 -3.12 7.53
C LYS A 157 -21.43 -4.04 6.82
N SER A 158 -21.55 -3.88 5.49
CA SER A 158 -22.40 -4.74 4.65
C SER A 158 -21.93 -6.20 4.68
N PHE A 159 -20.61 -6.42 4.65
CA PHE A 159 -20.03 -7.75 4.79
C PHE A 159 -20.32 -8.36 6.18
N ALA A 160 -20.11 -7.58 7.25
CA ALA A 160 -20.35 -7.98 8.63
C ALA A 160 -21.82 -8.39 8.87
N ALA A 161 -22.77 -7.60 8.34
CA ALA A 161 -24.20 -7.92 8.42
C ALA A 161 -24.54 -9.27 7.73
N GLY A 162 -23.83 -9.61 6.65
CA GLY A 162 -23.97 -10.91 5.98
C GLY A 162 -23.42 -12.08 6.76
N LEU A 163 -22.37 -11.88 7.59
CA LEU A 163 -21.83 -12.92 8.48
C LEU A 163 -22.79 -13.27 9.62
N GLN A 164 -23.43 -12.28 10.23
CA GLN A 164 -24.38 -12.47 11.34
C GLN A 164 -25.67 -13.22 10.93
N LYS A 165 -26.06 -13.13 9.66
CA LYS A 165 -27.23 -13.87 9.14
C LYS A 165 -26.94 -15.32 8.78
N SER A 166 -25.68 -15.74 8.80
CA SER A 166 -25.24 -17.08 8.40
C SER A 166 -24.90 -17.98 9.60
N GLN A 167 -25.08 -17.49 10.82
CA GLN A 167 -25.06 -18.21 12.09
C GLN A 167 -26.49 -18.43 12.60
#